data_a95bfc2dec52372451751d5f89926253
#
_entry.id   a95bfc2dec52372451751d5f89926253
#
_cell.length_a   1.000
_cell.length_b   1.000
_cell.length_c   1.000
_cell.angle_alpha   90.00
_cell.angle_beta   90.00
_cell.angle_gamma   90.00
#
_symmetry.space_group_name_H-M   'P 1'
#
loop_
_entity.id
_entity.type
_entity.pdbx_description
1 polymer ?
#
loop_
_entity_poly.entity_id
_entity_poly.type
_entity_poly.pdbx_seq_one_letter_code
_entity_poly.pdbx_strand_id
1 'polypeptide(L)'
;MANLVVLPGAARRPAGDLVMGDVARESADEIIEALQELDVDHDGSISLDDTDVTVSDAADEAERRAPGHGDDAVIWEELDERTIEDTRLTWAFVVFLALATQLAGIAALTDSPILVVGAMVLGPEFGAIAAICFGVVFRDVRRIGRALGTLTVGFAVAIAVTYVCALVSRWIGVIELHQLPASRPLTQFIYTPDRWSFVVALLAGAAGVLSLTAGKSSALVGVFISVTTVPAAGNLAVAMALRHWSEIDGSVLQLLVNLAGMLLAGTLTLLVQRGVWHIARKRQTAVRARTT
;
A
#
# COMPACT_ATOMS: atom_id res chain seq x y z
N MET A 1 21.46 -20.12 5.80
CA MET A 1 22.21 -19.36 4.78
C MET A 1 22.91 -20.35 3.87
N ALA A 2 22.78 -20.18 2.58
CA ALA A 2 23.41 -21.02 1.53
C ALA A 2 24.31 -20.12 0.68
N ASN A 3 25.19 -20.74 -0.16
CA ASN A 3 26.06 -20.04 -1.11
C ASN A 3 26.83 -18.86 -0.50
N LEU A 4 27.38 -19.03 0.70
CA LEU A 4 28.07 -17.96 1.44
C LEU A 4 29.37 -17.57 0.74
N VAL A 5 29.50 -16.29 0.38
CA VAL A 5 30.70 -15.69 -0.21
C VAL A 5 31.20 -14.58 0.73
N VAL A 6 32.49 -14.61 1.02
CA VAL A 6 33.14 -13.55 1.81
C VAL A 6 34.28 -12.96 0.97
N LEU A 7 34.24 -11.66 0.75
CA LEU A 7 35.27 -10.89 0.04
C LEU A 7 35.96 -9.93 1.02
N PRO A 8 37.11 -10.32 1.61
CA PRO A 8 37.81 -9.49 2.60
C PRO A 8 38.27 -8.16 2.02
N GLY A 9 38.03 -7.08 2.75
CA GLY A 9 38.45 -5.71 2.40
C GLY A 9 37.83 -5.17 1.13
N ALA A 10 36.72 -5.72 0.64
CA ALA A 10 36.05 -5.26 -0.59
C ALA A 10 35.32 -3.93 -0.38
N ALA A 11 34.78 -3.68 0.80
CA ALA A 11 34.11 -2.44 1.13
C ALA A 11 35.16 -1.35 1.48
N ARG A 12 35.04 -0.16 0.87
CA ARG A 12 35.96 0.95 1.07
C ARG A 12 35.39 2.06 1.98
N ARG A 13 34.07 2.18 2.06
CA ARG A 13 33.37 3.19 2.89
C ARG A 13 32.00 2.65 3.32
N PRO A 14 31.82 2.26 4.58
CA PRO A 14 32.88 2.01 5.57
C PRO A 14 33.84 0.91 5.12
N ALA A 15 35.06 0.90 5.64
CA ALA A 15 36.04 -0.13 5.31
C ALA A 15 35.65 -1.43 5.99
N GLY A 16 35.61 -2.52 5.24
CA GLY A 16 35.21 -3.81 5.76
C GLY A 16 35.13 -4.90 4.70
N ASP A 17 34.58 -6.02 5.07
CA ASP A 17 34.37 -7.18 4.21
C ASP A 17 32.99 -7.14 3.57
N LEU A 18 32.86 -7.67 2.34
CA LEU A 18 31.56 -7.93 1.74
C LEU A 18 31.19 -9.39 1.96
N VAL A 19 30.07 -9.61 2.60
CA VAL A 19 29.50 -10.93 2.86
C VAL A 19 28.20 -11.06 2.06
N MET A 20 28.09 -12.08 1.24
CA MET A 20 26.90 -12.37 0.45
C MET A 20 26.46 -13.81 0.72
N GLY A 21 25.17 -14.07 0.68
CA GLY A 21 24.66 -15.42 0.82
C GLY A 21 23.15 -15.49 0.58
N ASP A 22 22.70 -16.65 0.13
CA ASP A 22 21.29 -16.90 -0.08
C ASP A 22 20.62 -17.29 1.23
N VAL A 23 19.45 -16.72 1.47
CA VAL A 23 18.65 -16.94 2.66
C VAL A 23 17.24 -17.30 2.25
N ALA A 24 16.69 -18.38 2.80
CA ALA A 24 15.27 -18.67 2.63
C ALA A 24 14.45 -17.54 3.25
N ARG A 25 13.42 -17.07 2.56
CA ARG A 25 12.59 -15.90 2.96
C ARG A 25 12.07 -16.03 4.40
N GLU A 26 11.69 -17.24 4.79
CA GLU A 26 11.19 -17.57 6.14
C GLU A 26 12.21 -17.38 7.26
N SER A 27 13.49 -17.36 6.90
CA SER A 27 14.61 -17.19 7.85
C SER A 27 15.25 -15.80 7.76
N ALA A 28 14.78 -14.93 6.87
CA ALA A 28 15.39 -13.63 6.64
C ALA A 28 15.33 -12.74 7.90
N ASP A 29 14.16 -12.64 8.54
CA ASP A 29 13.98 -11.86 9.76
C ASP A 29 14.95 -12.28 10.88
N GLU A 30 15.11 -13.61 11.12
CA GLU A 30 15.99 -14.13 12.16
C GLU A 30 17.46 -13.76 11.91
N ILE A 31 17.86 -13.74 10.62
CA ILE A 31 19.22 -13.37 10.23
C ILE A 31 19.43 -11.86 10.33
N ILE A 32 18.47 -11.05 9.89
CA ILE A 32 18.54 -9.60 10.02
C ILE A 32 18.60 -9.19 11.49
N GLU A 33 17.72 -9.73 12.36
CA GLU A 33 17.75 -9.49 13.79
C GLU A 33 19.15 -9.83 14.38
N ALA A 34 19.73 -10.99 14.01
CA ALA A 34 21.05 -11.39 14.49
C ALA A 34 22.19 -10.48 13.99
N LEU A 35 22.09 -9.94 12.77
CA LEU A 35 23.06 -8.97 12.24
C LEU A 35 22.92 -7.60 12.90
N GLN A 36 21.71 -7.17 13.24
CA GLN A 36 21.45 -5.95 14.00
C GLN A 36 21.95 -6.05 15.44
N GLU A 37 21.82 -7.22 16.09
CA GLU A 37 22.41 -7.45 17.42
C GLU A 37 23.95 -7.33 17.41
N LEU A 38 24.58 -7.47 16.24
CA LEU A 38 26.02 -7.29 16.02
C LEU A 38 26.37 -5.86 15.56
N ASP A 39 25.42 -4.92 15.57
CA ASP A 39 25.56 -3.54 15.11
C ASP A 39 26.01 -3.39 13.63
N VAL A 40 25.76 -4.40 12.78
CA VAL A 40 26.20 -4.40 11.38
C VAL A 40 25.49 -3.28 10.58
N ASP A 41 24.28 -2.91 10.92
CA ASP A 41 23.51 -1.82 10.32
C ASP A 41 24.07 -0.43 10.68
N HIS A 42 24.76 -0.29 11.81
CA HIS A 42 25.39 0.95 12.26
C HIS A 42 26.82 1.10 11.69
N ASP A 43 27.62 0.04 11.72
CA ASP A 43 29.01 0.04 11.27
C ASP A 43 29.17 -0.26 9.77
N GLY A 44 28.14 -0.78 9.14
CA GLY A 44 28.11 -1.20 7.74
C GLY A 44 26.76 -0.97 7.07
N SER A 45 26.29 -1.97 6.35
CA SER A 45 24.94 -2.00 5.77
C SER A 45 24.46 -3.43 5.57
N ILE A 46 23.16 -3.66 5.75
CA ILE A 46 22.48 -4.90 5.43
C ILE A 46 21.60 -4.58 4.22
N SER A 47 21.77 -5.34 3.13
CA SER A 47 20.93 -5.22 1.93
C SER A 47 20.25 -6.53 1.64
N LEU A 48 18.97 -6.49 1.33
CA LEU A 48 18.18 -7.65 0.95
C LEU A 48 17.70 -7.46 -0.48
N ASP A 49 17.99 -8.45 -1.33
CA ASP A 49 17.53 -8.47 -2.72
C ASP A 49 16.68 -9.72 -2.96
N ASP A 50 15.48 -9.54 -3.51
CA ASP A 50 14.64 -10.65 -3.94
C ASP A 50 15.21 -11.25 -5.25
N THR A 51 15.52 -12.54 -5.22
CA THR A 51 15.95 -13.29 -6.41
C THR A 51 14.76 -13.99 -7.06
N ASP A 52 14.41 -13.61 -8.29
CA ASP A 52 13.29 -14.20 -9.02
C ASP A 52 13.47 -15.70 -9.29
N VAL A 53 14.70 -16.14 -9.53
CA VAL A 53 15.03 -17.55 -9.79
C VAL A 53 16.43 -17.87 -9.28
N THR A 54 16.54 -18.85 -8.43
CA THR A 54 17.83 -19.43 -8.00
C THR A 54 17.85 -20.92 -8.38
N VAL A 55 18.84 -21.35 -9.14
CA VAL A 55 19.06 -22.76 -9.47
C VAL A 55 20.25 -23.25 -8.65
N SER A 56 19.99 -23.83 -7.48
CA SER A 56 21.03 -24.28 -6.55
C SER A 56 20.46 -25.32 -5.60
N ASP A 57 21.08 -26.52 -5.57
CA ASP A 57 20.72 -27.57 -4.61
C ASP A 57 20.85 -27.10 -3.15
N ALA A 58 21.80 -26.21 -2.88
CA ALA A 58 22.01 -25.66 -1.54
C ALA A 58 20.90 -24.67 -1.14
N ALA A 59 20.39 -23.88 -2.09
CA ALA A 59 19.24 -22.99 -1.87
C ALA A 59 17.97 -23.82 -1.66
N ASP A 60 17.71 -24.82 -2.48
CA ASP A 60 16.57 -25.74 -2.36
C ASP A 60 16.58 -26.48 -1.02
N GLU A 61 17.76 -26.88 -0.55
CA GLU A 61 17.89 -27.52 0.76
C GLU A 61 17.69 -26.53 1.92
N ALA A 62 18.13 -25.28 1.78
CA ALA A 62 17.88 -24.22 2.76
C ALA A 62 16.39 -23.91 2.87
N GLU A 63 15.68 -23.84 1.75
CA GLU A 63 14.23 -23.64 1.68
C GLU A 63 13.47 -24.81 2.32
N ARG A 64 13.86 -26.08 2.03
CA ARG A 64 13.25 -27.26 2.65
C ARG A 64 13.44 -27.32 4.18
N ARG A 65 14.50 -26.73 4.71
CA ARG A 65 14.78 -26.68 6.17
C ARG A 65 14.11 -25.50 6.81
N ALA A 66 13.74 -24.49 6.04
CA ALA A 66 13.04 -23.32 6.54
C ALA A 66 11.60 -23.70 6.92
N PRO A 67 11.02 -23.05 7.92
CA PRO A 67 9.71 -23.41 8.44
C PRO A 67 8.60 -22.69 7.68
N GLY A 68 7.75 -23.42 6.99
CA GLY A 68 6.59 -22.86 6.29
C GLY A 68 6.76 -22.86 4.78
N HIS A 69 6.02 -22.00 4.10
CA HIS A 69 6.16 -21.76 2.66
C HIS A 69 6.64 -20.32 2.46
N GLY A 70 7.61 -20.09 1.59
CA GLY A 70 8.19 -18.78 1.30
C GLY A 70 7.16 -17.71 0.93
N ASP A 71 6.08 -18.11 0.23
CA ASP A 71 4.96 -17.25 -0.14
C ASP A 71 4.19 -16.67 1.08
N ASP A 72 4.25 -17.35 2.23
CA ASP A 72 3.56 -16.93 3.47
C ASP A 72 4.50 -16.19 4.44
N ALA A 73 5.78 -16.13 4.12
CA ALA A 73 6.77 -15.46 4.96
C ALA A 73 6.72 -13.95 4.78
N VAL A 74 6.59 -13.23 5.90
CA VAL A 74 6.60 -11.77 5.94
C VAL A 74 7.94 -11.31 6.47
N ILE A 75 8.66 -10.53 5.69
CA ILE A 75 9.89 -9.86 6.13
C ILE A 75 9.48 -8.50 6.71
N TRP A 76 9.42 -8.42 8.03
CA TRP A 76 8.90 -7.26 8.73
C TRP A 76 9.77 -6.01 8.56
N GLU A 77 11.10 -6.17 8.49
CA GLU A 77 12.05 -5.08 8.25
C GLU A 77 11.85 -4.45 6.87
N GLU A 78 11.69 -5.27 5.83
CA GLU A 78 11.42 -4.79 4.48
C GLU A 78 10.10 -4.01 4.42
N LEU A 79 9.07 -4.54 5.10
CA LEU A 79 7.78 -3.88 5.20
C LEU A 79 7.87 -2.57 5.99
N ASP A 80 8.69 -2.54 7.04
CA ASP A 80 8.93 -1.35 7.84
C ASP A 80 9.51 -0.22 7.01
N GLU A 81 10.57 -0.49 6.26
CA GLU A 81 11.22 0.50 5.40
C GLU A 81 10.29 0.98 4.27
N ARG A 82 9.64 0.07 3.55
CA ARG A 82 8.67 0.43 2.49
C ARG A 82 7.55 1.31 3.02
N THR A 83 6.95 0.94 4.15
CA THR A 83 5.87 1.74 4.73
C THR A 83 6.33 3.08 5.29
N ILE A 84 7.60 3.23 5.71
CA ILE A 84 8.18 4.54 6.08
C ILE A 84 8.31 5.43 4.84
N GLU A 85 8.79 4.91 3.73
CA GLU A 85 8.89 5.66 2.47
C GLU A 85 7.53 6.14 1.98
N ASP A 86 6.51 5.28 2.05
CA ASP A 86 5.13 5.59 1.67
C ASP A 86 4.46 6.67 2.54
N THR A 87 5.05 7.02 3.70
CA THR A 87 4.58 8.17 4.50
C THR A 87 5.00 9.52 3.94
N ARG A 88 5.93 9.56 2.98
CA ARG A 88 6.49 10.82 2.47
C ARG A 88 5.56 11.44 1.43
N LEU A 89 5.20 12.69 1.65
CA LEU A 89 4.51 13.50 0.65
C LEU A 89 5.51 13.89 -0.46
N THR A 90 5.62 13.05 -1.48
CA THR A 90 6.50 13.31 -2.63
C THR A 90 5.77 14.07 -3.72
N TRP A 91 6.53 14.76 -4.58
CA TRP A 91 5.97 15.40 -5.78
C TRP A 91 5.23 14.38 -6.67
N ALA A 92 5.84 13.21 -6.86
CA ALA A 92 5.23 12.13 -7.64
C ALA A 92 3.87 11.71 -7.07
N PHE A 93 3.77 11.49 -5.76
CA PHE A 93 2.52 11.16 -5.08
C PHE A 93 1.41 12.19 -5.39
N VAL A 94 1.71 13.49 -5.23
CA VAL A 94 0.74 14.56 -5.47
C VAL A 94 0.32 14.62 -6.93
N VAL A 95 1.26 14.51 -7.87
CA VAL A 95 0.97 14.55 -9.31
C VAL A 95 0.12 13.33 -9.73
N PHE A 96 0.50 12.12 -9.34
CA PHE A 96 -0.28 10.92 -9.64
C PHE A 96 -1.70 11.00 -9.07
N LEU A 97 -1.84 11.42 -7.82
CA LEU A 97 -3.15 11.57 -7.19
C LEU A 97 -3.99 12.65 -7.87
N ALA A 98 -3.38 13.78 -8.28
CA ALA A 98 -4.08 14.83 -9.01
C ALA A 98 -4.54 14.36 -10.40
N LEU A 99 -3.68 13.65 -11.15
CA LEU A 99 -4.05 13.08 -12.46
C LEU A 99 -5.17 12.04 -12.32
N ALA A 100 -5.06 11.17 -11.33
CA ALA A 100 -6.07 10.17 -11.02
C ALA A 100 -7.43 10.82 -10.68
N THR A 101 -7.41 11.86 -9.83
CA THR A 101 -8.61 12.58 -9.42
C THR A 101 -9.24 13.34 -10.59
N GLN A 102 -8.44 13.91 -11.50
CA GLN A 102 -8.95 14.54 -12.72
C GLN A 102 -9.60 13.52 -13.67
N LEU A 103 -8.94 12.37 -13.89
CA LEU A 103 -9.50 11.29 -14.69
C LEU A 103 -10.83 10.79 -14.12
N ALA A 104 -10.91 10.68 -12.77
CA ALA A 104 -12.14 10.35 -12.07
C ALA A 104 -13.25 11.41 -12.26
N GLY A 105 -12.90 12.69 -12.24
CA GLY A 105 -13.82 13.78 -12.54
C GLY A 105 -14.39 13.69 -13.96
N ILE A 106 -13.54 13.41 -14.96
CA ILE A 106 -13.96 13.18 -16.34
C ILE A 106 -14.86 11.93 -16.43
N ALA A 107 -14.51 10.86 -15.71
CA ALA A 107 -15.31 9.64 -15.67
C ALA A 107 -16.73 9.90 -15.13
N ALA A 108 -16.84 10.74 -14.10
CA ALA A 108 -18.14 11.17 -13.56
C ALA A 108 -18.96 11.99 -14.55
N LEU A 109 -18.33 12.89 -15.31
CA LEU A 109 -18.99 13.72 -16.32
C LEU A 109 -19.49 12.91 -17.53
N THR A 110 -18.79 11.84 -17.89
CA THR A 110 -19.06 11.02 -19.07
C THR A 110 -19.80 9.72 -18.75
N ASP A 111 -20.14 9.48 -17.49
CA ASP A 111 -20.72 8.22 -16.95
C ASP A 111 -19.94 6.98 -17.43
N SER A 112 -18.60 7.07 -17.42
CA SER A 112 -17.71 6.05 -17.97
C SER A 112 -17.06 5.20 -16.87
N PRO A 113 -17.49 3.96 -16.64
CA PRO A 113 -16.87 3.06 -15.67
C PRO A 113 -15.44 2.66 -16.05
N ILE A 114 -15.11 2.67 -17.34
CA ILE A 114 -13.75 2.37 -17.81
C ILE A 114 -12.76 3.44 -17.32
N LEU A 115 -13.14 4.71 -17.42
CA LEU A 115 -12.32 5.81 -16.92
C LEU A 115 -12.23 5.80 -15.39
N VAL A 116 -13.30 5.36 -14.70
CA VAL A 116 -13.27 5.15 -13.25
C VAL A 116 -12.18 4.14 -12.88
N VAL A 117 -12.15 2.99 -13.55
CA VAL A 117 -11.10 1.96 -13.33
C VAL A 117 -9.71 2.52 -13.64
N GLY A 118 -9.56 3.26 -14.74
CA GLY A 118 -8.28 3.92 -15.08
C GLY A 118 -7.81 4.88 -13.99
N ALA A 119 -8.71 5.65 -13.39
CA ALA A 119 -8.41 6.56 -12.29
C ALA A 119 -7.97 5.80 -11.02
N MET A 120 -8.63 4.69 -10.71
CA MET A 120 -8.30 3.84 -9.54
C MET A 120 -6.88 3.25 -9.66
N VAL A 121 -6.47 2.84 -10.85
CA VAL A 121 -5.13 2.26 -11.09
C VAL A 121 -4.02 3.30 -10.91
N LEU A 122 -4.30 4.57 -11.18
CA LEU A 122 -3.32 5.65 -11.04
C LEU A 122 -3.15 6.16 -9.62
N GLY A 123 -4.10 5.88 -8.72
CA GLY A 123 -4.10 6.39 -7.35
C GLY A 123 -2.99 5.78 -6.49
N PRO A 124 -2.08 6.59 -5.90
CA PRO A 124 -0.97 6.10 -5.09
C PRO A 124 -1.32 5.98 -3.59
N GLU A 125 -2.58 6.15 -3.20
CA GLU A 125 -2.99 6.34 -1.80
C GLU A 125 -2.82 5.11 -0.92
N PHE A 126 -2.78 3.90 -1.52
CA PHE A 126 -2.76 2.66 -0.73
C PHE A 126 -1.50 2.49 0.12
N GLY A 127 -0.32 2.91 -0.37
CA GLY A 127 0.92 2.86 0.40
C GLY A 127 0.80 3.63 1.72
N ALA A 128 0.25 4.85 1.68
CA ALA A 128 0.02 5.63 2.88
C ALA A 128 -1.03 5.00 3.82
N ILE A 129 -2.05 4.33 3.27
CA ILE A 129 -3.05 3.57 4.06
C ILE A 129 -2.36 2.38 4.76
N ALA A 130 -1.54 1.63 4.05
CA ALA A 130 -0.76 0.52 4.60
C ALA A 130 0.19 1.00 5.71
N ALA A 131 0.84 2.14 5.52
CA ALA A 131 1.69 2.78 6.53
C ALA A 131 0.93 3.13 7.81
N ILE A 132 -0.33 3.58 7.72
CA ILE A 132 -1.18 3.80 8.89
C ILE A 132 -1.49 2.47 9.58
N CYS A 133 -1.88 1.43 8.83
CA CYS A 133 -2.17 0.11 9.38
C CYS A 133 -0.96 -0.46 10.14
N PHE A 134 0.22 -0.35 9.53
CA PHE A 134 1.48 -0.77 10.15
C PHE A 134 1.77 0.05 11.41
N GLY A 135 1.66 1.38 11.34
CA GLY A 135 1.83 2.26 12.49
C GLY A 135 0.89 1.94 13.66
N VAL A 136 -0.35 1.53 13.39
CA VAL A 136 -1.31 1.10 14.43
C VAL A 136 -0.84 -0.20 15.08
N VAL A 137 -0.42 -1.20 14.29
CA VAL A 137 0.02 -2.52 14.80
C VAL A 137 1.29 -2.43 15.63
N PHE A 138 2.24 -1.57 15.22
CA PHE A 138 3.52 -1.36 15.90
C PHE A 138 3.52 -0.18 16.87
N ARG A 139 2.37 0.52 17.02
CA ARG A 139 2.18 1.68 17.91
C ARG A 139 3.09 2.86 17.58
N ASP A 140 3.43 3.03 16.32
CA ASP A 140 4.22 4.17 15.82
C ASP A 140 3.31 5.35 15.49
N VAL A 141 3.05 6.20 16.48
CA VAL A 141 2.19 7.39 16.33
C VAL A 141 2.77 8.40 15.33
N ARG A 142 4.10 8.46 15.20
CA ARG A 142 4.76 9.39 14.24
C ARG A 142 4.49 8.95 12.80
N ARG A 143 4.56 7.66 12.54
CA ARG A 143 4.22 7.07 11.23
C ARG A 143 2.77 7.34 10.87
N ILE A 144 1.85 7.05 11.81
CA ILE A 144 0.41 7.34 11.62
C ILE A 144 0.20 8.80 11.28
N GLY A 145 0.80 9.72 12.05
CA GLY A 145 0.64 11.16 11.83
C GLY A 145 1.17 11.63 10.47
N ARG A 146 2.33 11.12 10.03
CA ARG A 146 2.91 11.45 8.72
C ARG A 146 2.04 10.91 7.58
N ALA A 147 1.67 9.64 7.62
CA ALA A 147 0.86 9.02 6.57
C ALA A 147 -0.53 9.66 6.47
N LEU A 148 -1.17 9.96 7.60
CA LEU A 148 -2.43 10.70 7.63
C LEU A 148 -2.29 12.11 7.05
N GLY A 149 -1.19 12.79 7.35
CA GLY A 149 -0.83 14.08 6.75
C GLY A 149 -0.67 13.99 5.23
N THR A 150 0.04 12.97 4.75
CA THR A 150 0.24 12.71 3.31
C THR A 150 -1.08 12.46 2.60
N LEU A 151 -1.97 11.63 3.16
CA LEU A 151 -3.31 11.40 2.60
C LEU A 151 -4.14 12.68 2.59
N THR A 152 -4.22 13.38 3.72
CA THR A 152 -5.05 14.58 3.86
C THR A 152 -4.59 15.70 2.92
N VAL A 153 -3.29 15.99 2.91
CA VAL A 153 -2.73 17.04 2.04
C VAL A 153 -2.81 16.61 0.58
N GLY A 154 -2.49 15.34 0.27
CA GLY A 154 -2.56 14.82 -1.09
C GLY A 154 -3.96 14.91 -1.67
N PHE A 155 -4.97 14.40 -0.97
CA PHE A 155 -6.37 14.51 -1.42
C PHE A 155 -6.85 15.96 -1.49
N ALA A 156 -6.51 16.81 -0.52
CA ALA A 156 -6.88 18.23 -0.54
C ALA A 156 -6.32 18.93 -1.78
N VAL A 157 -5.04 18.71 -2.09
CA VAL A 157 -4.40 19.29 -3.29
C VAL A 157 -5.01 18.71 -4.57
N ALA A 158 -5.19 17.39 -4.66
CA ALA A 158 -5.76 16.73 -5.84
C ALA A 158 -7.20 17.21 -6.12
N ILE A 159 -8.03 17.30 -5.08
CA ILE A 159 -9.40 17.82 -5.17
C ILE A 159 -9.37 19.31 -5.61
N ALA A 160 -8.49 20.13 -5.00
CA ALA A 160 -8.36 21.54 -5.35
C ALA A 160 -7.93 21.75 -6.81
N VAL A 161 -6.93 21.00 -7.28
CA VAL A 161 -6.47 21.05 -8.68
C VAL A 161 -7.59 20.63 -9.63
N THR A 162 -8.28 19.53 -9.35
CA THR A 162 -9.40 19.05 -10.17
C THR A 162 -10.57 20.03 -10.17
N TYR A 163 -10.88 20.63 -9.02
CA TYR A 163 -11.88 21.69 -8.90
C TYR A 163 -11.54 22.90 -9.76
N VAL A 164 -10.30 23.40 -9.71
CA VAL A 164 -9.85 24.53 -10.53
C VAL A 164 -9.91 24.17 -12.02
N CYS A 165 -9.45 22.98 -12.40
CA CYS A 165 -9.56 22.51 -13.80
C CYS A 165 -11.01 22.45 -14.27
N ALA A 166 -11.94 21.97 -13.44
CA ALA A 166 -13.36 21.95 -13.76
C ALA A 166 -13.96 23.36 -13.89
N LEU A 167 -13.56 24.30 -13.02
CA LEU A 167 -13.97 25.72 -13.15
C LEU A 167 -13.44 26.36 -14.43
N VAL A 168 -12.16 26.13 -14.78
CA VAL A 168 -11.58 26.63 -16.03
C VAL A 168 -12.31 26.04 -17.23
N SER A 169 -12.54 24.72 -17.24
CA SER A 169 -13.27 24.03 -18.31
C SER A 169 -14.69 24.54 -18.45
N ARG A 170 -15.33 24.90 -17.36
CA ARG A 170 -16.64 25.56 -17.38
C ARG A 170 -16.55 26.98 -17.94
N TRP A 171 -15.53 27.75 -17.56
CA TRP A 171 -15.35 29.13 -18.03
C TRP A 171 -15.10 29.22 -19.55
N ILE A 172 -14.34 28.27 -20.12
CA ILE A 172 -14.08 28.17 -21.56
C ILE A 172 -15.22 27.47 -22.34
N GLY A 173 -16.31 27.06 -21.67
CA GLY A 173 -17.48 26.46 -22.32
C GLY A 173 -17.32 24.97 -22.69
N VAL A 174 -16.32 24.28 -22.17
CA VAL A 174 -16.15 22.82 -22.40
C VAL A 174 -17.12 22.03 -21.53
N ILE A 175 -17.42 22.52 -20.32
CA ILE A 175 -18.36 21.89 -19.39
C ILE A 175 -19.50 22.86 -19.06
N GLU A 176 -20.73 22.37 -19.14
CA GLU A 176 -21.91 23.14 -18.76
C GLU A 176 -22.40 22.76 -17.35
N LEU A 177 -23.13 23.69 -16.69
CA LEU A 177 -23.64 23.48 -15.32
C LEU A 177 -24.54 22.24 -15.17
N HIS A 178 -25.27 21.89 -16.24
CA HIS A 178 -26.18 20.75 -16.26
C HIS A 178 -25.56 19.49 -16.88
N GLN A 179 -24.27 19.51 -17.18
CA GLN A 179 -23.58 18.39 -17.83
C GLN A 179 -23.31 17.21 -16.89
N LEU A 180 -23.43 17.40 -15.56
CA LEU A 180 -23.51 16.26 -14.66
C LEU A 180 -24.91 15.63 -14.82
N PRO A 181 -25.04 14.47 -15.47
CA PRO A 181 -26.35 13.88 -15.70
C PRO A 181 -27.04 13.58 -14.38
N ALA A 182 -28.32 13.93 -14.25
CA ALA A 182 -29.11 13.63 -13.03
C ALA A 182 -29.23 12.11 -12.78
N SER A 183 -29.07 11.30 -13.81
CA SER A 183 -29.00 9.83 -13.72
C SER A 183 -27.71 9.36 -14.37
N ARG A 184 -26.84 8.75 -13.56
CA ARG A 184 -25.55 8.15 -13.96
C ARG A 184 -25.50 6.70 -13.48
N PRO A 185 -26.25 5.80 -14.15
CA PRO A 185 -26.42 4.43 -13.68
C PRO A 185 -25.11 3.64 -13.61
N LEU A 186 -24.12 4.01 -14.43
CA LEU A 186 -22.83 3.32 -14.50
C LEU A 186 -21.79 3.82 -13.47
N THR A 187 -21.95 5.07 -12.97
CA THR A 187 -21.02 5.68 -12.02
C THR A 187 -21.68 6.17 -10.72
N GLN A 188 -22.96 5.85 -10.51
CA GLN A 188 -23.70 6.24 -9.31
C GLN A 188 -23.05 5.73 -8.01
N PHE A 189 -22.42 4.59 -8.03
CA PHE A 189 -21.73 3.99 -6.89
C PHE A 189 -20.59 4.83 -6.32
N ILE A 190 -20.11 5.84 -7.06
CA ILE A 190 -19.02 6.73 -6.63
C ILE A 190 -19.48 7.70 -5.53
N TYR A 191 -20.75 8.12 -5.55
CA TYR A 191 -21.27 9.14 -4.64
C TYR A 191 -22.50 8.68 -3.83
N THR A 192 -22.90 7.42 -3.97
CA THR A 192 -23.99 6.82 -3.18
C THR A 192 -23.44 5.63 -2.37
N PRO A 193 -22.80 5.91 -1.21
CA PRO A 193 -22.26 4.83 -0.39
C PRO A 193 -23.38 3.89 0.09
N ASP A 194 -23.17 2.61 -0.11
CA ASP A 194 -24.04 1.55 0.33
C ASP A 194 -23.29 0.54 1.23
N ARG A 195 -24.00 -0.49 1.68
CA ARG A 195 -23.39 -1.55 2.49
C ARG A 195 -22.29 -2.30 1.74
N TRP A 196 -22.43 -2.44 0.42
CA TRP A 196 -21.46 -3.13 -0.42
C TRP A 196 -20.18 -2.33 -0.57
N SER A 197 -20.26 -1.00 -0.63
CA SER A 197 -19.09 -0.13 -0.62
C SER A 197 -18.18 -0.40 0.58
N PHE A 198 -18.76 -0.55 1.78
CA PHE A 198 -18.01 -0.89 2.98
C PHE A 198 -17.42 -2.31 2.92
N VAL A 199 -18.19 -3.31 2.45
CA VAL A 199 -17.70 -4.70 2.29
C VAL A 199 -16.53 -4.75 1.31
N VAL A 200 -16.64 -4.05 0.17
CA VAL A 200 -15.56 -3.96 -0.83
C VAL A 200 -14.32 -3.29 -0.23
N ALA A 201 -14.50 -2.22 0.55
CA ALA A 201 -13.37 -1.56 1.21
C ALA A 201 -12.66 -2.46 2.23
N LEU A 202 -13.41 -3.29 2.97
CA LEU A 202 -12.83 -4.30 3.86
C LEU A 202 -12.02 -5.35 3.09
N LEU A 203 -12.61 -5.91 2.02
CA LEU A 203 -11.92 -6.91 1.19
C LEU A 203 -10.66 -6.32 0.55
N ALA A 204 -10.74 -5.10 0.05
CA ALA A 204 -9.62 -4.40 -0.55
C ALA A 204 -8.49 -4.10 0.47
N GLY A 205 -8.85 -3.66 1.68
CA GLY A 205 -7.87 -3.45 2.75
C GLY A 205 -7.13 -4.73 3.13
N ALA A 206 -7.86 -5.83 3.27
CA ALA A 206 -7.28 -7.14 3.57
C ALA A 206 -6.38 -7.63 2.42
N ALA A 207 -6.90 -7.64 1.18
CA ALA A 207 -6.17 -8.11 0.02
C ALA A 207 -4.94 -7.24 -0.30
N GLY A 208 -5.04 -5.91 -0.11
CA GLY A 208 -3.93 -4.99 -0.31
C GLY A 208 -2.78 -5.24 0.67
N VAL A 209 -3.09 -5.41 1.94
CA VAL A 209 -2.08 -5.75 2.95
C VAL A 209 -1.47 -7.13 2.67
N LEU A 210 -2.29 -8.14 2.34
CA LEU A 210 -1.77 -9.47 1.95
C LEU A 210 -0.84 -9.39 0.74
N SER A 211 -1.19 -8.61 -0.28
CA SER A 211 -0.33 -8.43 -1.46
C SER A 211 0.99 -7.76 -1.12
N LEU A 212 0.96 -6.78 -0.22
CA LEU A 212 2.16 -6.09 0.24
C LEU A 212 3.08 -7.04 1.01
N THR A 213 2.52 -7.81 1.95
CA THR A 213 3.27 -8.74 2.80
C THR A 213 3.79 -9.96 2.05
N ALA A 214 3.07 -10.41 1.01
CA ALA A 214 3.48 -11.51 0.15
C ALA A 214 4.43 -11.09 -0.99
N GLY A 215 4.79 -9.80 -1.10
CA GLY A 215 5.62 -9.30 -2.20
C GLY A 215 4.98 -9.37 -3.59
N LYS A 216 3.65 -9.60 -3.66
CA LYS A 216 2.91 -9.80 -4.92
C LYS A 216 2.37 -8.46 -5.47
N SER A 217 3.23 -7.63 -6.03
CA SER A 217 2.88 -6.30 -6.56
C SER A 217 1.78 -6.33 -7.63
N SER A 218 1.70 -7.39 -8.44
CA SER A 218 0.66 -7.55 -9.46
C SER A 218 -0.76 -7.70 -8.86
N ALA A 219 -0.89 -8.30 -7.69
CA ALA A 219 -2.17 -8.43 -7.00
C ALA A 219 -2.65 -7.09 -6.42
N LEU A 220 -1.75 -6.17 -6.09
CA LEU A 220 -2.10 -4.81 -5.65
C LEU A 220 -2.90 -4.05 -6.70
N VAL A 221 -2.59 -4.21 -7.98
CA VAL A 221 -3.33 -3.56 -9.08
C VAL A 221 -4.81 -3.97 -9.05
N GLY A 222 -5.10 -5.26 -8.81
CA GLY A 222 -6.48 -5.75 -8.67
C GLY A 222 -7.22 -5.14 -7.48
N VAL A 223 -6.53 -4.88 -6.37
CA VAL A 223 -7.08 -4.22 -5.18
C VAL A 223 -7.43 -2.76 -5.48
N PHE A 224 -6.54 -2.02 -6.13
CA PHE A 224 -6.76 -0.62 -6.50
C PHE A 224 -7.98 -0.45 -7.41
N ILE A 225 -8.24 -1.39 -8.30
CA ILE A 225 -9.42 -1.38 -9.19
C ILE A 225 -10.74 -1.54 -8.43
N SER A 226 -10.73 -2.00 -7.19
CA SER A 226 -11.97 -2.26 -6.43
C SER A 226 -12.39 -1.12 -5.51
N VAL A 227 -11.54 -0.13 -5.24
CA VAL A 227 -11.79 0.90 -4.22
C VAL A 227 -12.07 2.26 -4.82
N THR A 228 -13.21 2.82 -4.50
CA THR A 228 -13.71 4.09 -5.04
C THR A 228 -13.26 5.34 -4.26
N THR A 229 -12.04 5.35 -3.67
CA THR A 229 -11.49 6.52 -2.97
C THR A 229 -11.20 7.67 -3.93
N VAL A 230 -10.39 7.44 -4.94
CA VAL A 230 -10.04 8.43 -5.96
C VAL A 230 -11.25 8.86 -6.77
N PRO A 231 -12.14 7.94 -7.24
CA PRO A 231 -13.38 8.33 -7.90
C PRO A 231 -14.28 9.24 -7.06
N ALA A 232 -14.42 8.96 -5.76
CA ALA A 232 -15.19 9.82 -4.86
C ALA A 232 -14.58 11.23 -4.74
N ALA A 233 -13.24 11.33 -4.67
CA ALA A 233 -12.54 12.61 -4.64
C ALA A 233 -12.72 13.39 -5.95
N GLY A 234 -12.67 12.71 -7.11
CA GLY A 234 -12.90 13.31 -8.41
C GLY A 234 -14.34 13.83 -8.58
N ASN A 235 -15.33 13.01 -8.18
CA ASN A 235 -16.73 13.44 -8.20
C ASN A 235 -16.97 14.62 -7.25
N LEU A 236 -16.39 14.60 -6.05
CA LEU A 236 -16.47 15.70 -5.10
C LEU A 236 -15.99 17.02 -5.72
N ALA A 237 -14.84 17.01 -6.39
CA ALA A 237 -14.27 18.19 -7.03
C ALA A 237 -15.19 18.75 -8.13
N VAL A 238 -15.71 17.87 -8.99
CA VAL A 238 -16.62 18.25 -10.10
C VAL A 238 -17.98 18.71 -9.57
N ALA A 239 -18.54 17.99 -8.57
CA ALA A 239 -19.81 18.36 -7.96
C ALA A 239 -19.74 19.75 -7.30
N MET A 240 -18.63 20.09 -6.64
CA MET A 240 -18.39 21.45 -6.12
C MET A 240 -18.33 22.49 -7.25
N ALA A 241 -17.61 22.22 -8.35
CA ALA A 241 -17.48 23.14 -9.48
C ALA A 241 -18.81 23.40 -10.19
N LEU A 242 -19.66 22.37 -10.28
CA LEU A 242 -20.97 22.43 -10.92
C LEU A 242 -22.12 22.72 -9.94
N ARG A 243 -21.83 22.91 -8.65
CA ARG A 243 -22.80 23.23 -7.59
C ARG A 243 -23.86 22.14 -7.35
N HIS A 244 -23.50 20.88 -7.55
CA HIS A 244 -24.36 19.72 -7.26
C HIS A 244 -24.22 19.31 -5.79
N TRP A 245 -24.82 20.08 -4.89
CA TRP A 245 -24.67 19.93 -3.44
C TRP A 245 -25.07 18.56 -2.90
N SER A 246 -26.08 17.94 -3.51
CA SER A 246 -26.57 16.61 -3.12
C SER A 246 -25.53 15.49 -3.28
N GLU A 247 -24.53 15.67 -4.15
CA GLU A 247 -23.49 14.66 -4.41
C GLU A 247 -22.24 14.87 -3.56
N ILE A 248 -22.06 16.08 -3.01
CA ILE A 248 -20.91 16.42 -2.19
C ILE A 248 -20.89 15.55 -0.94
N ASP A 249 -22.01 15.51 -0.20
CA ASP A 249 -22.12 14.74 1.04
C ASP A 249 -21.91 13.24 0.79
N GLY A 250 -22.50 12.73 -0.31
CA GLY A 250 -22.33 11.33 -0.72
C GLY A 250 -20.89 10.99 -1.07
N SER A 251 -20.21 11.86 -1.83
CA SER A 251 -18.80 11.66 -2.20
C SER A 251 -17.86 11.71 -1.00
N VAL A 252 -18.07 12.66 -0.07
CA VAL A 252 -17.29 12.75 1.16
C VAL A 252 -17.51 11.50 2.01
N LEU A 253 -18.75 11.07 2.18
CA LEU A 253 -19.08 9.87 2.95
C LEU A 253 -18.48 8.62 2.30
N GLN A 254 -18.54 8.49 0.97
CA GLN A 254 -17.93 7.37 0.23
C GLN A 254 -16.41 7.32 0.45
N LEU A 255 -15.73 8.46 0.35
CA LEU A 255 -14.30 8.57 0.60
C LEU A 255 -13.95 8.09 2.04
N LEU A 256 -14.68 8.59 3.03
CA LEU A 256 -14.44 8.25 4.43
C LEU A 256 -14.74 6.77 4.74
N VAL A 257 -15.84 6.22 4.22
CA VAL A 257 -16.23 4.81 4.40
C VAL A 257 -15.17 3.89 3.80
N ASN A 258 -14.65 4.22 2.61
CA ASN A 258 -13.62 3.44 1.96
C ASN A 258 -12.31 3.47 2.73
N LEU A 259 -11.84 4.65 3.13
CA LEU A 259 -10.63 4.79 3.96
C LEU A 259 -10.76 4.03 5.28
N ALA A 260 -11.90 4.19 5.99
CA ALA A 260 -12.14 3.51 7.25
C ALA A 260 -12.20 1.98 7.09
N GLY A 261 -12.87 1.48 6.04
CA GLY A 261 -12.94 0.05 5.75
C GLY A 261 -11.57 -0.56 5.47
N MET A 262 -10.77 0.10 4.62
CA MET A 262 -9.41 -0.35 4.31
C MET A 262 -8.50 -0.34 5.54
N LEU A 263 -8.53 0.73 6.34
CA LEU A 263 -7.74 0.83 7.56
C LEU A 263 -8.12 -0.24 8.58
N LEU A 264 -9.41 -0.50 8.75
CA LEU A 264 -9.90 -1.52 9.67
C LEU A 264 -9.44 -2.92 9.25
N ALA A 265 -9.72 -3.29 8.00
CA ALA A 265 -9.39 -4.62 7.50
C ALA A 265 -7.89 -4.83 7.34
N GLY A 266 -7.14 -3.82 6.84
CA GLY A 266 -5.69 -3.89 6.72
C GLY A 266 -5.01 -4.06 8.09
N THR A 267 -5.43 -3.29 9.09
CA THR A 267 -4.92 -3.43 10.46
C THR A 267 -5.23 -4.81 11.04
N LEU A 268 -6.46 -5.30 10.84
CA LEU A 268 -6.84 -6.62 11.33
C LEU A 268 -6.02 -7.73 10.65
N THR A 269 -5.79 -7.63 9.35
CA THR A 269 -4.97 -8.57 8.59
C THR A 269 -3.53 -8.64 9.12
N LEU A 270 -2.88 -7.48 9.34
CA LEU A 270 -1.55 -7.43 9.95
C LEU A 270 -1.52 -8.03 11.36
N LEU A 271 -2.53 -7.75 12.18
CA LEU A 271 -2.62 -8.32 13.53
C LEU A 271 -2.74 -9.85 13.48
N VAL A 272 -3.56 -10.38 12.56
CA VAL A 272 -3.71 -11.84 12.36
C VAL A 272 -2.39 -12.45 11.89
N GLN A 273 -1.74 -11.89 10.88
CA GLN A 273 -0.45 -12.36 10.40
C GLN A 273 0.60 -12.36 11.51
N ARG A 274 0.72 -11.26 12.25
CA ARG A 274 1.65 -11.17 13.40
C ARG A 274 1.36 -12.22 14.47
N GLY A 275 0.08 -12.45 14.78
CA GLY A 275 -0.35 -13.48 15.73
C GLY A 275 0.01 -14.90 15.29
N VAL A 276 -0.25 -15.22 14.03
CA VAL A 276 0.10 -16.53 13.43
C VAL A 276 1.61 -16.76 13.47
N TRP A 277 2.41 -15.78 13.06
CA TRP A 277 3.87 -15.82 13.10
C TRP A 277 4.41 -16.04 14.52
N HIS A 278 3.87 -15.33 15.50
CA HIS A 278 4.30 -15.49 16.90
C HIS A 278 4.03 -16.91 17.44
N ILE A 279 2.90 -17.50 17.04
CA ILE A 279 2.57 -18.88 17.41
C ILE A 279 3.50 -19.89 16.71
N ALA A 280 3.80 -19.66 15.43
CA ALA A 280 4.69 -20.52 14.65
C ALA A 280 6.13 -20.52 15.24
N ARG A 281 6.70 -19.34 15.50
CA ARG A 281 8.02 -19.19 16.16
C ARG A 281 8.08 -19.91 17.52
N LYS A 282 7.07 -19.77 18.38
CA LYS A 282 7.03 -20.47 19.69
C LYS A 282 7.01 -21.98 19.55
N ARG A 283 6.33 -22.53 18.57
CA ARG A 283 6.32 -23.98 18.34
C ARG A 283 7.68 -24.51 17.92
N GLN A 284 8.41 -23.75 17.11
CA GLN A 284 9.75 -24.15 16.63
C GLN A 284 10.82 -24.14 17.71
N THR A 285 10.85 -23.08 18.54
CA THR A 285 11.75 -23.05 19.71
C THR A 285 11.48 -24.21 20.67
N ALA A 286 10.21 -24.60 20.85
CA ALA A 286 9.86 -25.75 21.69
C ALA A 286 10.26 -27.10 21.05
N VAL A 287 10.27 -27.23 19.72
CA VAL A 287 10.75 -28.46 19.04
C VAL A 287 12.27 -28.55 19.09
N ARG A 288 12.99 -27.45 18.76
CA ARG A 288 14.48 -27.42 18.88
C ARG A 288 14.97 -27.74 20.28
N ALA A 289 14.31 -27.22 21.34
CA ALA A 289 14.67 -27.50 22.73
C ALA A 289 14.39 -28.95 23.17
N ARG A 290 13.67 -29.77 22.40
CA ARG A 290 13.42 -31.20 22.67
C ARG A 290 14.37 -32.12 21.91
N THR A 291 15.09 -31.61 20.90
CA THR A 291 16.02 -32.37 20.06
C THR A 291 17.49 -32.13 20.43
N THR A 292 17.78 -31.18 21.30
CA THR A 292 19.04 -30.96 22.03
C THR A 292 18.96 -31.58 23.41
#